data_168fe4ed6c4dc6043efe0da421ebfbb5
#
_entry.id   168fe4ed6c4dc6043efe0da421ebfbb5
#
_cell.length_a   1.000
_cell.length_b   1.000
_cell.length_c   1.000
_cell.angle_alpha   90.00
_cell.angle_beta   90.00
_cell.angle_gamma   90.00
#
_symmetry.space_group_name_H-M   'P 1'
#
loop_
_entity.id
_entity.type
_entity.pdbx_description
1 polymer ?
#
loop_
_entity_poly.entity_id
_entity_poly.type
_entity_poly.pdbx_seq_one_letter_code
_entity_poly.pdbx_strand_id
1 'polypeptide(L)'
;MDAFISTYVWPAAIMIGQSLLLLVALLIFIAFFLLADRKIWAAVQLRRGPNVVGPFGLFQSFADLLKFVFKEPVIPAGANKAIFLLAPLVSVTLALATWAVIPLNNGWMIANINVGILYVFAISSLEVYGIIMAGWASNSKYPFLGALRSAAQMVSYEVSIGFVIVTVLLCVGSLNLSDIVNAQQDGLGTRLGLPASFLDWHWISLFPMFIIFFISALAETNRPPFDLPEAESELVAGYMVEYSSAPYMMLMLGEYAAIVLMCSLTTILFMGGWLPPVDVWFLNWVPGIIWFLLKASFVFFMFAMVKAFVPRYRYDQLMRLGWKVFLPLSLAMVIIVAFTLKLTGWA
;
A
#
# COMPACT_ATOMS: atom_id res chain seq x y z
N MET A 1 33.17 -29.28 -3.83
CA MET A 1 31.84 -29.26 -3.17
C MET A 1 31.73 -27.98 -2.33
N ASP A 2 32.75 -27.62 -1.56
CA ASP A 2 32.75 -26.42 -0.69
C ASP A 2 32.61 -25.09 -1.44
N ALA A 3 33.24 -24.97 -2.62
CA ALA A 3 33.10 -23.77 -3.45
C ALA A 3 31.67 -23.60 -4.00
N PHE A 4 30.98 -24.70 -4.35
CA PHE A 4 29.57 -24.64 -4.77
C PHE A 4 28.66 -24.25 -3.62
N ILE A 5 28.89 -24.81 -2.43
CA ILE A 5 28.12 -24.51 -1.23
C ILE A 5 28.27 -23.04 -0.83
N SER A 6 29.51 -22.52 -0.83
CA SER A 6 29.78 -21.11 -0.44
C SER A 6 29.28 -20.11 -1.49
N THR A 7 29.31 -20.44 -2.79
CA THR A 7 28.97 -19.49 -3.87
C THR A 7 27.49 -19.46 -4.18
N TYR A 8 26.78 -20.60 -4.06
CA TYR A 8 25.37 -20.68 -4.48
C TYR A 8 24.42 -21.03 -3.33
N VAL A 9 24.75 -22.04 -2.50
CA VAL A 9 23.82 -22.56 -1.48
C VAL A 9 23.71 -21.58 -0.32
N TRP A 10 24.82 -21.07 0.18
CA TRP A 10 24.82 -20.15 1.33
C TRP A 10 24.13 -18.80 1.04
N PRO A 11 24.41 -18.09 -0.07
CA PRO A 11 23.70 -16.87 -0.42
C PRO A 11 22.19 -17.12 -0.64
N ALA A 12 21.81 -18.23 -1.30
CA ALA A 12 20.41 -18.58 -1.49
C ALA A 12 19.69 -18.85 -0.15
N ALA A 13 20.34 -19.56 0.78
CA ALA A 13 19.79 -19.80 2.12
C ALA A 13 19.59 -18.51 2.91
N ILE A 14 20.54 -17.57 2.82
CA ILE A 14 20.40 -16.23 3.45
C ILE A 14 19.22 -15.47 2.84
N MET A 15 19.10 -15.42 1.52
CA MET A 15 18.00 -14.73 0.83
C MET A 15 16.63 -15.31 1.22
N ILE A 16 16.51 -16.65 1.27
CA ILE A 16 15.29 -17.33 1.70
C ILE A 16 14.99 -16.97 3.17
N GLY A 17 15.99 -17.00 4.04
CA GLY A 17 15.82 -16.65 5.46
C GLY A 17 15.38 -15.20 5.65
N GLN A 18 15.97 -14.25 4.91
CA GLN A 18 15.58 -12.85 4.92
C GLN A 18 14.15 -12.64 4.41
N SER A 19 13.78 -13.33 3.31
CA SER A 19 12.44 -13.26 2.75
C SER A 19 11.39 -13.81 3.71
N LEU A 20 11.65 -14.94 4.37
CA LEU A 20 10.76 -15.51 5.37
C LEU A 20 10.62 -14.59 6.59
N LEU A 21 11.73 -14.03 7.08
CA LEU A 21 11.69 -13.08 8.19
C LEU A 21 10.84 -11.85 7.87
N LEU A 22 11.03 -11.28 6.67
CA LEU A 22 10.24 -10.14 6.21
C LEU A 22 8.75 -10.50 6.10
N LEU A 23 8.41 -11.65 5.52
CA LEU A 23 7.03 -12.10 5.39
C LEU A 23 6.36 -12.27 6.76
N VAL A 24 7.02 -12.92 7.71
CA VAL A 24 6.47 -13.11 9.06
C VAL A 24 6.28 -11.76 9.75
N ALA A 25 7.28 -10.87 9.69
CA ALA A 25 7.19 -9.54 10.28
C ALA A 25 6.04 -8.72 9.65
N LEU A 26 5.89 -8.79 8.33
CA LEU A 26 4.82 -8.12 7.59
C LEU A 26 3.44 -8.65 7.98
N LEU A 27 3.26 -9.97 8.05
CA LEU A 27 1.98 -10.57 8.47
C LEU A 27 1.59 -10.17 9.90
N ILE A 28 2.55 -10.13 10.81
CA ILE A 28 2.33 -9.64 12.17
C ILE A 28 1.94 -8.16 12.15
N PHE A 29 2.61 -7.35 11.36
CA PHE A 29 2.33 -5.92 11.22
C PHE A 29 0.92 -5.67 10.65
N ILE A 30 0.53 -6.41 9.61
CA ILE A 30 -0.82 -6.38 9.04
C ILE A 30 -1.87 -6.77 10.10
N ALA A 31 -1.63 -7.80 10.90
CA ALA A 31 -2.54 -8.20 11.96
C ALA A 31 -2.78 -7.09 13.00
N PHE A 32 -1.73 -6.35 13.37
CA PHE A 32 -1.87 -5.19 14.26
C PHE A 32 -2.54 -3.99 13.58
N PHE A 33 -2.31 -3.79 12.29
CA PHE A 33 -3.01 -2.73 11.54
C PHE A 33 -4.51 -3.01 11.40
N LEU A 34 -4.89 -4.27 11.18
CA LEU A 34 -6.30 -4.67 11.21
C LEU A 34 -6.97 -4.33 12.55
N LEU A 35 -6.27 -4.59 13.66
CA LEU A 35 -6.75 -4.23 14.99
C LEU A 35 -6.81 -2.71 15.18
N ALA A 36 -5.79 -1.99 14.74
CA ALA A 36 -5.72 -0.53 14.83
C ALA A 36 -6.86 0.14 14.05
N ASP A 37 -7.14 -0.31 12.81
CA ASP A 37 -8.27 0.18 12.00
C ASP A 37 -9.59 0.07 12.76
N ARG A 38 -9.89 -1.11 13.31
CA ARG A 38 -11.12 -1.35 14.11
C ARG A 38 -11.19 -0.49 15.37
N LYS A 39 -10.06 -0.24 16.05
CA LYS A 39 -10.02 0.57 17.27
C LYS A 39 -10.15 2.06 17.00
N ILE A 40 -9.43 2.57 15.97
CA ILE A 40 -9.49 3.98 15.58
C ILE A 40 -10.93 4.31 15.16
N TRP A 41 -11.52 3.49 14.29
CA TRP A 41 -12.89 3.69 13.85
C TRP A 41 -13.89 3.66 15.00
N ALA A 42 -13.75 2.69 15.92
CA ALA A 42 -14.61 2.60 17.10
C ALA A 42 -14.47 3.84 18.02
N ALA A 43 -13.23 4.33 18.22
CA ALA A 43 -12.97 5.52 19.03
C ALA A 43 -13.63 6.77 18.44
N VAL A 44 -13.53 6.97 17.13
CA VAL A 44 -14.18 8.11 16.43
C VAL A 44 -15.71 8.03 16.53
N GLN A 45 -16.27 6.82 16.47
CA GLN A 45 -17.71 6.59 16.64
C GLN A 45 -18.19 6.54 18.11
N LEU A 46 -17.34 6.89 19.07
CA LEU A 46 -17.62 6.88 20.51
C LEU A 46 -18.10 5.50 21.04
N ARG A 47 -17.61 4.41 20.42
CA ARG A 47 -17.85 3.03 20.85
C ARG A 47 -16.54 2.30 21.15
N ARG A 48 -16.64 1.20 21.89
CA ARG A 48 -15.47 0.35 22.19
C ARG A 48 -15.20 -0.60 21.01
N GLY A 49 -13.96 -0.62 20.57
CA GLY A 49 -13.45 -1.65 19.64
C GLY A 49 -13.20 -3.00 20.35
N PRO A 50 -12.62 -3.98 19.65
CA PRO A 50 -12.29 -5.29 20.25
C PRO A 50 -11.45 -5.13 21.52
N ASN A 51 -11.88 -5.71 22.64
CA ASN A 51 -11.19 -5.57 23.94
C ASN A 51 -11.19 -6.86 24.78
N VAL A 52 -11.83 -7.94 24.32
CA VAL A 52 -12.05 -9.15 25.12
C VAL A 52 -10.93 -10.18 24.96
N VAL A 53 -10.42 -10.38 23.72
CA VAL A 53 -9.41 -11.41 23.44
C VAL A 53 -8.01 -10.89 23.76
N GLY A 54 -7.48 -11.28 24.92
CA GLY A 54 -6.20 -10.81 25.46
C GLY A 54 -6.23 -9.39 26.02
N PRO A 55 -5.10 -8.88 26.54
CA PRO A 55 -5.04 -7.51 27.05
C PRO A 55 -5.43 -6.49 26.00
N PHE A 56 -6.44 -5.69 26.26
CA PHE A 56 -6.97 -4.68 25.33
C PHE A 56 -7.37 -5.23 23.95
N GLY A 57 -7.65 -6.54 23.80
CA GLY A 57 -8.02 -7.16 22.53
C GLY A 57 -6.86 -7.34 21.53
N LEU A 58 -5.61 -7.34 21.99
CA LEU A 58 -4.42 -7.46 21.11
C LEU A 58 -4.39 -8.76 20.31
N PHE A 59 -4.95 -9.85 20.82
CA PHE A 59 -4.98 -11.14 20.13
C PHE A 59 -6.21 -11.36 19.25
N GLN A 60 -7.07 -10.35 19.10
CA GLN A 60 -8.31 -10.49 18.30
C GLN A 60 -8.01 -10.84 16.84
N SER A 61 -7.04 -10.19 16.21
CA SER A 61 -6.68 -10.47 14.81
C SER A 61 -6.16 -11.89 14.62
N PHE A 62 -5.40 -12.41 15.58
CA PHE A 62 -4.92 -13.80 15.53
C PHE A 62 -6.05 -14.81 15.75
N ALA A 63 -6.99 -14.51 16.61
CA ALA A 63 -8.17 -15.35 16.80
C ALA A 63 -9.06 -15.37 15.55
N ASP A 64 -9.22 -14.22 14.88
CA ASP A 64 -9.95 -14.13 13.61
C ASP A 64 -9.22 -14.93 12.50
N LEU A 65 -7.90 -14.87 12.41
CA LEU A 65 -7.11 -15.67 11.47
C LEU A 65 -7.28 -17.18 11.72
N LEU A 66 -7.14 -17.62 12.98
CA LEU A 66 -7.34 -19.03 13.35
C LEU A 66 -8.73 -19.53 12.99
N LYS A 67 -9.77 -18.73 13.25
CA LYS A 67 -11.13 -19.03 12.86
C LYS A 67 -11.26 -19.33 11.37
N PHE A 68 -10.63 -18.51 10.50
CA PHE A 68 -10.70 -18.72 9.06
C PHE A 68 -9.91 -19.96 8.60
N VAL A 69 -8.82 -20.30 9.27
CA VAL A 69 -8.02 -21.50 8.94
C VAL A 69 -8.81 -22.79 9.25
N PHE A 70 -9.51 -22.82 10.39
CA PHE A 70 -10.25 -24.03 10.82
C PHE A 70 -11.67 -24.12 10.24
N LYS A 71 -12.17 -23.05 9.63
CA LYS A 71 -13.50 -23.06 9.01
C LYS A 71 -13.47 -23.82 7.68
N GLU A 72 -14.48 -24.63 7.40
CA GLU A 72 -14.61 -25.35 6.13
C GLU A 72 -14.86 -24.36 4.97
N PRO A 73 -14.09 -24.48 3.85
CA PRO A 73 -14.31 -23.67 2.67
C PRO A 73 -15.54 -24.16 1.89
N VAL A 74 -16.48 -23.25 1.63
CA VAL A 74 -17.66 -23.50 0.81
C VAL A 74 -17.39 -23.01 -0.61
N ILE A 75 -17.50 -23.89 -1.59
CA ILE A 75 -17.35 -23.56 -3.02
C ILE A 75 -18.71 -23.67 -3.68
N PRO A 76 -19.24 -22.62 -4.32
CA PRO A 76 -20.53 -22.65 -5.01
C PRO A 76 -20.56 -23.75 -6.11
N ALA A 77 -21.69 -24.42 -6.27
CA ALA A 77 -21.81 -25.53 -7.24
C ALA A 77 -21.54 -25.10 -8.70
N GLY A 78 -21.88 -23.85 -9.05
CA GLY A 78 -21.68 -23.28 -10.37
C GLY A 78 -20.31 -22.64 -10.59
N ALA A 79 -19.43 -22.57 -9.56
CA ALA A 79 -18.14 -21.91 -9.65
C ALA A 79 -17.08 -22.77 -10.35
N ASN A 80 -16.16 -22.11 -11.06
CA ASN A 80 -14.97 -22.78 -11.58
C ASN A 80 -13.97 -22.99 -10.45
N LYS A 81 -13.92 -24.20 -9.88
CA LYS A 81 -13.15 -24.54 -8.68
C LYS A 81 -11.66 -24.18 -8.78
N ALA A 82 -11.02 -24.41 -9.94
CA ALA A 82 -9.60 -24.15 -10.12
C ALA A 82 -9.31 -22.65 -10.04
N ILE A 83 -10.03 -21.83 -10.80
CA ILE A 83 -9.83 -20.37 -10.83
C ILE A 83 -10.30 -19.75 -9.51
N PHE A 84 -11.37 -20.27 -8.91
CA PHE A 84 -11.88 -19.80 -7.62
C PHE A 84 -10.84 -19.90 -6.49
N LEU A 85 -10.05 -20.98 -6.46
CA LEU A 85 -8.98 -21.14 -5.47
C LEU A 85 -7.68 -20.41 -5.88
N LEU A 86 -7.42 -20.32 -7.20
CA LEU A 86 -6.21 -19.65 -7.70
C LEU A 86 -6.27 -18.11 -7.52
N ALA A 87 -7.43 -17.49 -7.70
CA ALA A 87 -7.58 -16.05 -7.66
C ALA A 87 -7.11 -15.41 -6.33
N PRO A 88 -7.53 -15.88 -5.15
CA PRO A 88 -7.01 -15.37 -3.87
C PRO A 88 -5.50 -15.60 -3.70
N LEU A 89 -5.00 -16.72 -4.20
CA LEU A 89 -3.56 -17.03 -4.13
C LEU A 89 -2.75 -16.04 -4.97
N VAL A 90 -3.20 -15.73 -6.19
CA VAL A 90 -2.56 -14.74 -7.06
C VAL A 90 -2.55 -13.38 -6.39
N SER A 91 -3.70 -12.91 -5.87
CA SER A 91 -3.80 -11.62 -5.20
C SER A 91 -2.81 -11.49 -4.05
N VAL A 92 -2.83 -12.44 -3.09
CA VAL A 92 -1.95 -12.37 -1.91
C VAL A 92 -0.47 -12.53 -2.27
N THR A 93 -0.12 -13.40 -3.23
CA THR A 93 1.28 -13.59 -3.62
C THR A 93 1.86 -12.36 -4.30
N LEU A 94 1.09 -11.68 -5.15
CA LEU A 94 1.51 -10.43 -5.78
C LEU A 94 1.64 -9.30 -4.75
N ALA A 95 0.65 -9.13 -3.87
CA ALA A 95 0.70 -8.14 -2.79
C ALA A 95 1.93 -8.32 -1.88
N LEU A 96 2.32 -9.56 -1.56
CA LEU A 96 3.52 -9.84 -0.78
C LEU A 96 4.82 -9.69 -1.58
N ALA A 97 4.81 -10.00 -2.88
CA ALA A 97 5.99 -9.90 -3.75
C ALA A 97 6.48 -8.45 -3.92
N THR A 98 5.60 -7.46 -3.89
CA THR A 98 5.97 -6.04 -3.97
C THR A 98 6.90 -5.60 -2.84
N TRP A 99 6.84 -6.25 -1.67
CA TRP A 99 7.66 -5.92 -0.50
C TRP A 99 9.14 -6.28 -0.66
N ALA A 100 9.51 -7.05 -1.67
CA ALA A 100 10.90 -7.43 -1.93
C ALA A 100 11.81 -6.23 -2.20
N VAL A 101 11.28 -5.15 -2.76
CA VAL A 101 12.03 -3.94 -3.15
C VAL A 101 11.81 -2.76 -2.23
N ILE A 102 10.91 -2.86 -1.25
CA ILE A 102 10.62 -1.77 -0.30
C ILE A 102 11.76 -1.63 0.71
N PRO A 103 12.47 -0.49 0.73
CA PRO A 103 13.54 -0.26 1.68
C PRO A 103 12.97 0.12 3.05
N LEU A 104 13.16 -0.72 4.04
CA LEU A 104 12.75 -0.46 5.43
C LEU A 104 13.75 0.40 6.19
N ASN A 105 15.02 0.37 5.80
CA ASN A 105 16.12 1.16 6.32
C ASN A 105 17.21 1.26 5.26
N ASN A 106 18.23 2.09 5.48
CA ASN A 106 19.38 2.16 4.59
C ASN A 106 20.03 0.77 4.45
N GLY A 107 20.03 0.23 3.23
CA GLY A 107 20.55 -1.11 2.93
C GLY A 107 19.69 -2.29 3.40
N TRP A 108 18.55 -2.06 4.03
CA TRP A 108 17.62 -3.12 4.47
C TRP A 108 16.48 -3.32 3.47
N MET A 109 16.77 -4.02 2.41
CA MET A 109 15.81 -4.51 1.42
C MET A 109 16.25 -5.89 0.93
N ILE A 110 15.35 -6.72 0.44
CA ILE A 110 15.68 -8.04 -0.11
C ILE A 110 16.37 -7.88 -1.46
N ALA A 111 15.81 -7.04 -2.32
CA ALA A 111 16.31 -6.81 -3.68
C ALA A 111 16.51 -5.30 -3.94
N ASN A 112 17.75 -4.86 -4.06
CA ASN A 112 18.08 -3.51 -4.50
C ASN A 112 18.12 -3.46 -6.02
N ILE A 113 17.01 -3.03 -6.62
CA ILE A 113 16.87 -2.97 -8.09
C ILE A 113 16.82 -1.51 -8.50
N ASN A 114 17.64 -1.13 -9.49
CA ASN A 114 17.67 0.25 -10.00
C ASN A 114 16.34 0.74 -10.56
N VAL A 115 15.44 -0.18 -10.94
CA VAL A 115 14.08 0.09 -11.42
C VAL A 115 13.02 -0.31 -10.39
N GLY A 116 13.31 -0.20 -9.10
CA GLY A 116 12.47 -0.68 -8.01
C GLY A 116 11.04 -0.15 -8.05
N ILE A 117 10.85 1.13 -8.36
CA ILE A 117 9.52 1.72 -8.45
C ILE A 117 8.68 1.15 -9.61
N LEU A 118 9.31 0.84 -10.75
CA LEU A 118 8.61 0.21 -11.88
C LEU A 118 8.22 -1.23 -11.55
N TYR A 119 9.05 -1.95 -10.79
CA TYR A 119 8.70 -3.28 -10.29
C TYR A 119 7.45 -3.24 -9.41
N VAL A 120 7.38 -2.31 -8.46
CA VAL A 120 6.19 -2.14 -7.60
C VAL A 120 4.95 -1.90 -8.45
N PHE A 121 5.03 -0.99 -9.43
CA PHE A 121 3.93 -0.69 -10.34
C PHE A 121 3.49 -1.90 -11.18
N ALA A 122 4.44 -2.62 -11.74
CA ALA A 122 4.14 -3.82 -12.55
C ALA A 122 3.42 -4.90 -11.73
N ILE A 123 3.83 -5.10 -10.49
CA ILE A 123 3.21 -6.11 -9.62
C ILE A 123 1.84 -5.65 -9.13
N SER A 124 1.67 -4.36 -8.75
CA SER A 124 0.36 -3.84 -8.34
C SER A 124 -0.67 -3.91 -9.47
N SER A 125 -0.27 -3.59 -10.71
CA SER A 125 -1.13 -3.76 -11.89
C SER A 125 -1.60 -5.20 -12.09
N LEU A 126 -0.75 -6.18 -11.79
CA LEU A 126 -1.11 -7.60 -11.90
C LEU A 126 -2.07 -8.05 -10.79
N GLU A 127 -2.09 -7.40 -9.64
CA GLU A 127 -3.00 -7.72 -8.52
C GLU A 127 -4.47 -7.60 -8.92
N VAL A 128 -4.79 -6.66 -9.81
CA VAL A 128 -6.14 -6.45 -10.35
C VAL A 128 -6.70 -7.72 -11.01
N TYR A 129 -5.85 -8.54 -11.65
CA TYR A 129 -6.28 -9.81 -12.25
C TYR A 129 -6.78 -10.81 -11.20
N GLY A 130 -6.20 -10.81 -10.00
CA GLY A 130 -6.69 -11.65 -8.90
C GLY A 130 -8.15 -11.34 -8.56
N ILE A 131 -8.50 -10.05 -8.48
CA ILE A 131 -9.86 -9.58 -8.20
C ILE A 131 -10.82 -9.94 -9.34
N ILE A 132 -10.41 -9.68 -10.59
CA ILE A 132 -11.24 -10.02 -11.77
C ILE A 132 -11.51 -11.53 -11.83
N MET A 133 -10.48 -12.34 -11.64
CA MET A 133 -10.62 -13.79 -11.63
C MET A 133 -11.52 -14.27 -10.49
N ALA A 134 -11.43 -13.67 -9.31
CA ALA A 134 -12.27 -13.99 -8.16
C ALA A 134 -13.76 -13.77 -8.46
N GLY A 135 -14.10 -12.60 -9.00
CA GLY A 135 -15.49 -12.29 -9.36
C GLY A 135 -16.02 -13.15 -10.51
N TRP A 136 -15.20 -13.42 -11.53
CA TRP A 136 -15.60 -14.24 -12.67
C TRP A 136 -15.77 -15.72 -12.30
N ALA A 137 -14.85 -16.27 -11.50
CA ALA A 137 -14.89 -17.67 -11.08
C ALA A 137 -16.08 -18.02 -10.19
N SER A 138 -16.62 -17.04 -9.47
CA SER A 138 -17.78 -17.18 -8.59
C SER A 138 -19.08 -17.49 -9.34
N ASN A 139 -19.16 -17.22 -10.65
CA ASN A 139 -20.32 -17.42 -11.51
C ASN A 139 -21.63 -16.85 -10.93
N SER A 140 -21.55 -15.71 -10.28
CA SER A 140 -22.68 -14.99 -9.67
C SER A 140 -22.69 -13.53 -10.15
N LYS A 141 -23.87 -12.91 -10.22
CA LYS A 141 -24.02 -11.56 -10.79
C LYS A 141 -23.37 -10.49 -9.91
N TYR A 142 -23.51 -10.57 -8.59
CA TYR A 142 -22.96 -9.57 -7.68
C TYR A 142 -21.42 -9.59 -7.62
N PRO A 143 -20.77 -10.74 -7.44
CA PRO A 143 -19.29 -10.82 -7.51
C PRO A 143 -18.71 -10.33 -8.82
N PHE A 144 -19.34 -10.67 -9.95
CA PHE A 144 -18.87 -10.25 -11.26
C PHE A 144 -18.94 -8.73 -11.43
N LEU A 145 -20.07 -8.10 -11.06
CA LEU A 145 -20.22 -6.64 -11.10
C LEU A 145 -19.27 -5.94 -10.12
N GLY A 146 -19.09 -6.50 -8.92
CA GLY A 146 -18.14 -5.99 -7.92
C GLY A 146 -16.71 -6.00 -8.44
N ALA A 147 -16.27 -7.12 -9.03
CA ALA A 147 -14.94 -7.26 -9.62
C ALA A 147 -14.69 -6.27 -10.76
N LEU A 148 -15.66 -6.08 -11.66
CA LEU A 148 -15.53 -5.10 -12.76
C LEU A 148 -15.45 -3.66 -12.24
N ARG A 149 -16.24 -3.31 -11.21
CA ARG A 149 -16.17 -1.98 -10.59
C ARG A 149 -14.81 -1.76 -9.92
N SER A 150 -14.31 -2.75 -9.17
CA SER A 150 -13.01 -2.69 -8.54
C SER A 150 -11.88 -2.53 -9.56
N ALA A 151 -11.87 -3.35 -10.59
CA ALA A 151 -10.86 -3.29 -11.64
C ALA A 151 -10.86 -1.93 -12.36
N ALA A 152 -12.04 -1.42 -12.73
CA ALA A 152 -12.15 -0.11 -13.37
C ALA A 152 -11.66 1.02 -12.46
N GLN A 153 -11.94 0.94 -11.16
CA GLN A 153 -11.47 1.90 -10.15
C GLN A 153 -9.94 1.85 -10.04
N MET A 154 -9.37 0.69 -9.77
CA MET A 154 -7.91 0.51 -9.58
C MET A 154 -7.14 1.00 -10.80
N VAL A 155 -7.47 0.53 -12.01
CA VAL A 155 -6.80 0.94 -13.26
C VAL A 155 -6.91 2.46 -13.49
N SER A 156 -8.07 3.07 -13.20
CA SER A 156 -8.26 4.52 -13.41
C SER A 156 -7.39 5.36 -12.47
N TYR A 157 -7.22 4.95 -11.23
CA TYR A 157 -6.40 5.67 -10.26
C TYR A 157 -4.91 5.35 -10.36
N GLU A 158 -4.56 4.16 -10.83
CA GLU A 158 -3.18 3.78 -11.14
C GLU A 158 -2.53 4.73 -12.16
N VAL A 159 -3.27 5.14 -13.19
CA VAL A 159 -2.78 6.14 -14.16
C VAL A 159 -2.42 7.47 -13.47
N SER A 160 -3.27 7.95 -12.56
CA SER A 160 -3.01 9.19 -11.81
C SER A 160 -1.80 9.05 -10.88
N ILE A 161 -1.68 7.92 -10.17
CA ILE A 161 -0.52 7.60 -9.33
C ILE A 161 0.76 7.55 -10.16
N GLY A 162 0.70 6.99 -11.37
CA GLY A 162 1.82 6.95 -12.31
C GLY A 162 2.37 8.35 -12.61
N PHE A 163 1.53 9.33 -12.93
CA PHE A 163 1.97 10.71 -13.16
C PHE A 163 2.53 11.38 -11.89
N VAL A 164 1.95 11.10 -10.74
CA VAL A 164 2.48 11.60 -9.47
C VAL A 164 3.89 11.07 -9.23
N ILE A 165 4.12 9.77 -9.46
CA ILE A 165 5.45 9.16 -9.32
C ILE A 165 6.43 9.74 -10.34
N VAL A 166 6.02 9.90 -11.60
CA VAL A 166 6.87 10.57 -12.61
C VAL A 166 7.31 11.96 -12.13
N THR A 167 6.42 12.71 -11.47
CA THR A 167 6.77 14.02 -10.91
C THR A 167 7.85 13.94 -9.84
N VAL A 168 7.77 12.96 -8.93
CA VAL A 168 8.82 12.71 -7.92
C VAL A 168 10.13 12.27 -8.57
N LEU A 169 10.06 11.38 -9.56
CA LEU A 169 11.24 10.90 -10.29
C LEU A 169 11.96 12.00 -11.06
N LEU A 170 11.23 12.99 -11.59
CA LEU A 170 11.84 14.18 -12.21
C LEU A 170 12.67 14.99 -11.21
N CYS A 171 12.27 15.04 -9.95
CA CYS A 171 13.02 15.74 -8.89
C CYS A 171 14.26 14.97 -8.44
N VAL A 172 14.19 13.63 -8.46
CA VAL A 172 15.24 12.75 -7.92
C VAL A 172 16.24 12.29 -8.99
N GLY A 173 15.78 12.07 -10.22
CA GLY A 173 16.60 11.54 -11.32
C GLY A 173 16.92 10.04 -11.23
N SER A 174 16.37 9.28 -10.29
CA SER A 174 16.58 7.84 -10.10
C SER A 174 15.27 7.08 -9.91
N LEU A 175 15.21 5.84 -10.42
CA LEU A 175 14.09 4.91 -10.26
C LEU A 175 14.27 4.00 -9.04
N ASN A 176 15.38 4.11 -8.31
CA ASN A 176 15.67 3.33 -7.13
C ASN A 176 14.98 3.95 -5.90
N LEU A 177 14.24 3.15 -5.15
CA LEU A 177 13.50 3.61 -3.97
C LEU A 177 14.41 4.15 -2.86
N SER A 178 15.64 3.62 -2.72
CA SER A 178 16.60 4.13 -1.74
C SER A 178 17.12 5.50 -2.11
N ASP A 179 17.37 5.75 -3.41
CA ASP A 179 17.84 7.05 -3.89
C ASP A 179 16.75 8.11 -3.72
N ILE A 180 15.47 7.73 -3.90
CA ILE A 180 14.34 8.63 -3.67
C ILE A 180 14.30 9.11 -2.20
N VAL A 181 14.59 8.22 -1.24
CA VAL A 181 14.66 8.61 0.17
C VAL A 181 15.88 9.48 0.44
N ASN A 182 17.05 9.09 -0.08
CA ASN A 182 18.30 9.84 0.13
C ASN A 182 18.24 11.24 -0.48
N ALA A 183 17.60 11.42 -1.64
CA ALA A 183 17.43 12.73 -2.28
C ALA A 183 16.60 13.71 -1.42
N GLN A 184 15.81 13.22 -0.48
CA GLN A 184 15.04 14.05 0.46
C GLN A 184 15.88 14.59 1.64
N GLN A 185 17.18 14.29 1.72
CA GLN A 185 18.09 14.91 2.68
C GLN A 185 18.52 16.32 2.26
N ASP A 186 18.64 16.56 0.96
CA ASP A 186 19.13 17.82 0.38
C ASP A 186 17.99 18.65 -0.25
N GLY A 187 16.92 18.84 0.49
CA GLY A 187 15.70 19.50 0.01
C GLY A 187 15.71 21.04 0.16
N LEU A 188 14.50 21.61 0.22
CA LEU A 188 14.28 23.06 0.32
C LEU A 188 14.87 23.69 1.58
N GLY A 189 14.75 23.03 2.74
CA GLY A 189 15.22 23.54 4.02
C GLY A 189 16.73 23.66 4.07
N THR A 190 17.43 22.60 3.64
CA THR A 190 18.91 22.58 3.58
C THR A 190 19.45 23.66 2.62
N ARG A 191 18.77 23.89 1.50
CA ARG A 191 19.13 24.97 0.54
C ARG A 191 18.88 26.36 1.11
N LEU A 192 17.97 26.53 2.05
CA LEU A 192 17.74 27.78 2.80
C LEU A 192 18.69 27.93 4.00
N GLY A 193 19.65 27.01 4.20
CA GLY A 193 20.60 27.04 5.29
C GLY A 193 20.07 26.54 6.63
N LEU A 194 18.92 25.85 6.63
CA LEU A 194 18.36 25.17 7.80
C LEU A 194 18.96 23.76 7.93
N PRO A 195 19.06 23.19 9.14
CA PRO A 195 19.46 21.80 9.30
C PRO A 195 18.46 20.88 8.58
N ALA A 196 18.93 19.75 8.07
CA ALA A 196 18.07 18.78 7.41
C ALA A 196 16.87 18.43 8.29
N SER A 197 15.68 18.60 7.76
CA SER A 197 14.44 18.53 8.52
C SER A 197 13.27 18.05 7.67
N PHE A 198 12.10 17.85 8.30
CA PHE A 198 10.86 17.53 7.60
C PHE A 198 10.47 18.55 6.51
N LEU A 199 11.08 19.74 6.48
CA LEU A 199 10.91 20.77 5.46
C LEU A 199 11.59 20.39 4.13
N ASP A 200 12.56 19.46 4.15
CA ASP A 200 13.27 18.99 2.97
C ASP A 200 12.49 17.90 2.22
N TRP A 201 11.52 17.30 2.87
CA TRP A 201 10.75 16.21 2.28
C TRP A 201 9.82 16.69 1.17
N HIS A 202 9.56 15.84 0.21
CA HIS A 202 8.76 16.16 -0.98
C HIS A 202 7.30 16.53 -0.67
N TRP A 203 6.75 16.19 0.50
CA TRP A 203 5.38 16.55 0.85
C TRP A 203 5.12 18.06 0.89
N ILE A 204 6.15 18.89 1.12
CA ILE A 204 6.04 20.36 1.07
C ILE A 204 6.23 20.86 -0.35
N SER A 205 7.33 20.49 -1.00
CA SER A 205 7.65 20.95 -2.36
C SER A 205 6.64 20.50 -3.40
N LEU A 206 6.10 19.28 -3.24
CA LEU A 206 5.12 18.67 -4.13
C LEU A 206 3.76 18.46 -3.42
N PHE A 207 3.33 19.40 -2.57
CA PHE A 207 2.12 19.27 -1.77
C PHE A 207 0.86 18.89 -2.56
N PRO A 208 0.55 19.48 -3.75
CA PRO A 208 -0.59 19.03 -4.55
C PRO A 208 -0.48 17.57 -4.98
N MET A 209 0.74 17.10 -5.31
CA MET A 209 0.97 15.72 -5.70
C MET A 209 0.81 14.76 -4.52
N PHE A 210 1.24 15.16 -3.33
CA PHE A 210 1.01 14.40 -2.10
C PHE A 210 -0.48 14.16 -1.84
N ILE A 211 -1.32 15.20 -1.99
CA ILE A 211 -2.78 15.07 -1.83
C ILE A 211 -3.38 14.14 -2.89
N ILE A 212 -3.00 14.30 -4.16
CA ILE A 212 -3.50 13.44 -5.24
C ILE A 212 -3.08 11.99 -4.99
N PHE A 213 -1.83 11.76 -4.60
CA PHE A 213 -1.34 10.42 -4.27
C PHE A 213 -2.13 9.79 -3.14
N PHE A 214 -2.32 10.52 -2.03
CA PHE A 214 -3.04 10.04 -0.86
C PHE A 214 -4.49 9.63 -1.20
N ILE A 215 -5.21 10.46 -1.95
CA ILE A 215 -6.58 10.17 -2.36
C ILE A 215 -6.62 9.01 -3.38
N SER A 216 -5.67 8.96 -4.31
CA SER A 216 -5.58 7.89 -5.29
C SER A 216 -5.23 6.55 -4.63
N ALA A 217 -4.36 6.55 -3.62
CA ALA A 217 -4.01 5.36 -2.84
C ALA A 217 -5.21 4.80 -2.06
N LEU A 218 -6.08 5.68 -1.49
CA LEU A 218 -7.36 5.25 -0.90
C LEU A 218 -8.29 4.61 -1.93
N ALA A 219 -8.33 5.15 -3.14
CA ALA A 219 -9.17 4.61 -4.20
C ALA A 219 -8.62 3.29 -4.76
N GLU A 220 -7.31 3.15 -4.90
CA GLU A 220 -6.66 1.92 -5.37
C GLU A 220 -6.85 0.76 -4.39
N THR A 221 -6.82 1.05 -3.10
CA THR A 221 -7.05 0.03 -2.05
C THR A 221 -8.52 -0.21 -1.73
N ASN A 222 -9.46 0.28 -2.55
CA ASN A 222 -10.90 0.14 -2.36
C ASN A 222 -11.41 0.54 -0.96
N ARG A 223 -10.73 1.48 -0.29
CA ARG A 223 -11.10 1.92 1.06
C ARG A 223 -12.11 3.07 1.05
N PRO A 224 -13.00 3.14 2.04
CA PRO A 224 -13.87 4.28 2.20
C PRO A 224 -13.08 5.61 2.17
N PRO A 225 -13.57 6.64 1.45
CA PRO A 225 -14.92 6.81 0.89
C PRO A 225 -15.16 6.14 -0.47
N PHE A 226 -14.19 5.40 -1.01
CA PHE A 226 -14.19 4.81 -2.34
C PHE A 226 -14.45 3.29 -2.36
N ASP A 227 -15.05 2.77 -1.30
CA ASP A 227 -15.43 1.38 -1.09
C ASP A 227 -16.71 1.01 -1.89
N LEU A 228 -16.63 1.17 -3.21
CA LEU A 228 -17.73 0.91 -4.13
C LEU A 228 -17.86 -0.55 -4.57
N PRO A 229 -16.75 -1.31 -4.67
CA PRO A 229 -16.82 -2.74 -4.96
C PRO A 229 -17.47 -3.56 -3.85
N GLU A 230 -17.29 -3.15 -2.59
CA GLU A 230 -17.80 -3.83 -1.40
C GLU A 230 -19.05 -3.19 -0.80
N ALA A 231 -19.65 -2.20 -1.49
CA ALA A 231 -20.79 -1.46 -0.98
C ALA A 231 -21.92 -2.40 -0.54
N GLU A 232 -22.06 -2.63 0.77
CA GLU A 232 -23.05 -3.55 1.37
C GLU A 232 -24.49 -3.26 0.91
N SER A 233 -24.82 -1.99 0.72
CA SER A 233 -26.13 -1.56 0.28
C SER A 233 -26.45 -1.85 -1.19
N GLU A 234 -25.43 -2.07 -2.03
CA GLU A 234 -25.59 -2.26 -3.48
C GLU A 234 -25.21 -3.68 -3.94
N LEU A 235 -24.09 -4.21 -3.46
CA LEU A 235 -23.47 -5.45 -3.94
C LEU A 235 -23.21 -6.49 -2.84
N VAL A 236 -23.73 -6.31 -1.63
CA VAL A 236 -23.59 -7.17 -0.43
C VAL A 236 -22.16 -7.19 0.10
N ALA A 237 -21.20 -7.83 -0.58
CA ALA A 237 -19.77 -7.81 -0.29
C ALA A 237 -18.95 -7.91 -1.60
N GLY A 238 -19.52 -7.43 -2.70
CA GLY A 238 -18.84 -7.34 -4.00
C GLY A 238 -18.23 -8.66 -4.46
N TYR A 239 -16.98 -8.64 -4.88
CA TYR A 239 -16.28 -9.82 -5.41
C TYR A 239 -15.99 -10.90 -4.35
N MET A 240 -16.09 -10.57 -3.05
CA MET A 240 -15.87 -11.51 -1.93
C MET A 240 -17.13 -12.25 -1.48
N VAL A 241 -18.32 -11.95 -2.02
CA VAL A 241 -19.62 -12.49 -1.54
C VAL A 241 -19.63 -14.02 -1.40
N GLU A 242 -19.08 -14.71 -2.39
CA GLU A 242 -19.10 -16.18 -2.44
C GLU A 242 -17.90 -16.82 -1.70
N TYR A 243 -16.93 -16.02 -1.30
CA TYR A 243 -15.72 -16.50 -0.63
C TYR A 243 -15.95 -16.73 0.86
N SER A 244 -15.42 -17.82 1.39
CA SER A 244 -15.48 -18.17 2.81
C SER A 244 -14.15 -18.79 3.25
N SER A 245 -13.90 -18.89 4.57
CA SER A 245 -12.75 -19.58 5.14
C SER A 245 -11.38 -19.05 4.65
N ALA A 246 -10.41 -19.92 4.39
CA ALA A 246 -9.06 -19.56 3.97
C ALA A 246 -8.99 -18.73 2.67
N PRO A 247 -9.74 -19.00 1.59
CA PRO A 247 -9.77 -18.14 0.41
C PRO A 247 -10.22 -16.70 0.68
N TYR A 248 -11.23 -16.50 1.54
CA TYR A 248 -11.64 -15.16 1.97
C TYR A 248 -10.53 -14.46 2.76
N MET A 249 -9.88 -15.18 3.68
CA MET A 249 -8.76 -14.66 4.45
C MET A 249 -7.60 -14.21 3.55
N MET A 250 -7.31 -14.96 2.49
CA MET A 250 -6.25 -14.59 1.52
C MET A 250 -6.58 -13.28 0.79
N LEU A 251 -7.83 -13.07 0.35
CA LEU A 251 -8.26 -11.81 -0.27
C LEU A 251 -8.12 -10.64 0.70
N MET A 252 -8.59 -10.81 1.94
CA MET A 252 -8.44 -9.79 2.99
C MET A 252 -6.97 -9.48 3.31
N LEU A 253 -6.10 -10.49 3.34
CA LEU A 253 -4.67 -10.28 3.54
C LEU A 253 -4.03 -9.51 2.38
N GLY A 254 -4.41 -9.82 1.14
CA GLY A 254 -3.98 -9.07 -0.05
C GLY A 254 -4.36 -7.60 0.05
N GLU A 255 -5.62 -7.31 0.37
CA GLU A 255 -6.12 -5.94 0.53
C GLU A 255 -5.35 -5.17 1.63
N TYR A 256 -5.18 -5.75 2.83
CA TYR A 256 -4.43 -5.08 3.88
C TYR A 256 -2.94 -4.95 3.56
N ALA A 257 -2.34 -5.91 2.85
CA ALA A 257 -0.96 -5.81 2.38
C ALA A 257 -0.81 -4.65 1.37
N ALA A 258 -1.78 -4.45 0.47
CA ALA A 258 -1.82 -3.33 -0.45
C ALA A 258 -1.98 -1.98 0.28
N ILE A 259 -2.83 -1.90 1.33
CA ILE A 259 -2.96 -0.69 2.14
C ILE A 259 -1.65 -0.32 2.82
N VAL A 260 -0.99 -1.29 3.46
CA VAL A 260 0.30 -1.07 4.12
C VAL A 260 1.37 -0.69 3.10
N LEU A 261 1.33 -1.28 1.90
CA LEU A 261 2.21 -0.92 0.79
C LEU A 261 2.01 0.55 0.37
N MET A 262 0.77 1.00 0.17
CA MET A 262 0.48 2.39 -0.20
C MET A 262 0.87 3.38 0.89
N CYS A 263 0.68 3.04 2.17
CA CYS A 263 1.19 3.83 3.29
C CYS A 263 2.71 3.92 3.28
N SER A 264 3.40 2.81 2.98
CA SER A 264 4.85 2.75 2.88
C SER A 264 5.38 3.55 1.69
N LEU A 265 4.75 3.45 0.52
CA LEU A 265 5.09 4.24 -0.66
C LEU A 265 4.88 5.74 -0.41
N THR A 266 3.78 6.14 0.25
CA THR A 266 3.56 7.53 0.66
C THR A 266 4.72 8.03 1.52
N THR A 267 5.19 7.20 2.45
CA THR A 267 6.31 7.52 3.33
C THR A 267 7.63 7.65 2.56
N ILE A 268 7.90 6.76 1.61
CA ILE A 268 9.11 6.76 0.78
C ILE A 268 9.14 7.95 -0.17
N LEU A 269 8.03 8.19 -0.87
CA LEU A 269 7.97 9.20 -1.93
C LEU A 269 7.91 10.64 -1.38
N PHE A 270 7.24 10.83 -0.24
CA PHE A 270 6.91 12.18 0.25
C PHE A 270 7.40 12.50 1.65
N MET A 271 7.59 11.52 2.53
CA MET A 271 7.89 11.77 3.94
C MET A 271 9.30 11.34 4.37
N GLY A 272 10.23 11.21 3.43
CA GLY A 272 11.63 10.92 3.71
C GLY A 272 11.90 9.52 4.28
N GLY A 273 11.02 8.53 4.04
CA GLY A 273 11.28 7.13 4.40
C GLY A 273 11.77 6.95 5.84
N TRP A 274 12.97 6.40 5.99
CA TRP A 274 13.62 6.15 7.29
C TRP A 274 14.35 7.35 7.90
N LEU A 275 14.36 8.52 7.22
CA LEU A 275 15.05 9.70 7.72
C LEU A 275 14.38 10.26 8.98
N PRO A 276 15.15 10.77 9.96
CA PRO A 276 14.58 11.44 11.12
C PRO A 276 13.88 12.74 10.72
N PRO A 277 12.88 13.20 11.47
CA PRO A 277 12.15 14.45 11.16
C PRO A 277 12.98 15.71 11.33
N VAL A 278 14.01 15.67 12.12
CA VAL A 278 14.99 16.75 12.32
C VAL A 278 16.34 16.11 12.56
N ASP A 279 17.39 16.64 11.94
CA ASP A 279 18.75 16.15 12.14
C ASP A 279 19.31 16.72 13.45
N VAL A 280 18.96 16.07 14.56
CA VAL A 280 19.43 16.38 15.91
C VAL A 280 20.07 15.15 16.52
N TRP A 281 21.19 15.31 17.20
CA TRP A 281 22.02 14.23 17.76
C TRP A 281 21.22 13.12 18.48
N PHE A 282 20.22 13.45 19.30
CA PHE A 282 19.44 12.45 20.06
C PHE A 282 18.41 11.70 19.18
N LEU A 283 17.92 12.27 18.07
CA LEU A 283 17.00 11.62 17.15
C LEU A 283 17.72 10.66 16.20
N ASN A 284 19.01 10.90 15.94
CA ASN A 284 19.84 10.02 15.13
C ASN A 284 20.23 8.71 15.85
N TRP A 285 20.02 8.65 17.17
CA TRP A 285 20.19 7.41 17.95
C TRP A 285 19.07 6.39 17.69
N VAL A 286 17.94 6.86 17.20
CA VAL A 286 16.79 5.98 16.91
C VAL A 286 17.04 5.30 15.56
N PRO A 287 16.97 3.94 15.50
CA PRO A 287 17.09 3.21 14.23
C PRO A 287 16.09 3.72 13.18
N GLY A 288 16.55 3.89 11.94
CA GLY A 288 15.73 4.44 10.84
C GLY A 288 14.44 3.65 10.58
N ILE A 289 14.44 2.34 10.83
CA ILE A 289 13.23 1.51 10.71
C ILE A 289 12.10 1.98 11.64
N ILE A 290 12.41 2.51 12.82
CA ILE A 290 11.39 3.04 13.75
C ILE A 290 10.75 4.28 13.16
N TRP A 291 11.54 5.17 12.56
CA TRP A 291 11.01 6.35 11.88
C TRP A 291 10.13 5.98 10.70
N PHE A 292 10.55 5.01 9.91
CA PHE A 292 9.76 4.48 8.80
C PHE A 292 8.41 3.94 9.29
N LEU A 293 8.42 3.07 10.30
CA LEU A 293 7.19 2.48 10.87
C LEU A 293 6.27 3.53 11.50
N LEU A 294 6.82 4.53 12.19
CA LEU A 294 6.03 5.62 12.76
C LEU A 294 5.32 6.44 11.69
N LYS A 295 6.03 6.81 10.61
CA LYS A 295 5.45 7.56 9.50
C LYS A 295 4.42 6.74 8.73
N ALA A 296 4.71 5.48 8.42
CA ALA A 296 3.75 4.58 7.78
C ALA A 296 2.50 4.37 8.64
N SER A 297 2.66 4.24 9.97
CA SER A 297 1.55 4.17 10.92
C SER A 297 0.75 5.47 10.98
N PHE A 298 1.40 6.62 10.86
CA PHE A 298 0.73 7.91 10.78
C PHE A 298 -0.12 8.03 9.51
N VAL A 299 0.42 7.66 8.35
CA VAL A 299 -0.35 7.64 7.10
C VAL A 299 -1.54 6.68 7.20
N PHE A 300 -1.33 5.49 7.78
CA PHE A 300 -2.40 4.54 8.03
C PHE A 300 -3.48 5.10 8.98
N PHE A 301 -3.07 5.83 10.03
CA PHE A 301 -4.00 6.53 10.90
C PHE A 301 -4.86 7.53 10.11
N MET A 302 -4.27 8.28 9.18
CA MET A 302 -5.01 9.18 8.29
C MET A 302 -6.00 8.41 7.40
N PHE A 303 -5.64 7.24 6.87
CA PHE A 303 -6.55 6.35 6.13
C PHE A 303 -7.75 5.94 6.99
N ALA A 304 -7.50 5.50 8.22
CA ALA A 304 -8.56 5.10 9.16
C ALA A 304 -9.48 6.27 9.56
N MET A 305 -8.92 7.48 9.71
CA MET A 305 -9.69 8.70 9.99
C MET A 305 -10.58 9.09 8.82
N VAL A 306 -10.08 9.05 7.58
CA VAL A 306 -10.89 9.32 6.39
C VAL A 306 -12.07 8.36 6.30
N LYS A 307 -11.85 7.07 6.57
CA LYS A 307 -12.92 6.08 6.66
C LYS A 307 -14.00 6.44 7.68
N ALA A 308 -13.63 7.08 8.78
CA ALA A 308 -14.54 7.41 9.87
C ALA A 308 -15.38 8.68 9.61
N PHE A 309 -14.80 9.67 8.89
CA PHE A 309 -15.43 11.00 8.72
C PHE A 309 -16.10 11.21 7.37
N VAL A 310 -15.55 10.63 6.29
CA VAL A 310 -15.96 10.97 4.92
C VAL A 310 -17.09 10.06 4.49
N PRO A 311 -18.23 10.61 4.00
CA PRO A 311 -19.29 9.81 3.43
C PRO A 311 -18.85 9.14 2.13
N ARG A 312 -19.47 8.00 1.81
CA ARG A 312 -19.17 7.22 0.60
C ARG A 312 -19.55 8.00 -0.67
N TYR A 313 -18.66 7.96 -1.66
CA TYR A 313 -18.89 8.55 -2.99
C TYR A 313 -19.74 7.61 -3.86
N ARG A 314 -20.34 8.19 -4.90
CA ARG A 314 -21.05 7.44 -5.93
C ARG A 314 -20.09 7.05 -7.05
N TYR A 315 -20.31 5.92 -7.73
CA TYR A 315 -19.39 5.41 -8.74
C TYR A 315 -19.10 6.40 -9.88
N ASP A 316 -20.12 7.10 -10.38
CA ASP A 316 -19.97 8.13 -11.42
C ASP A 316 -19.14 9.33 -10.94
N GLN A 317 -19.28 9.73 -9.69
CA GLN A 317 -18.48 10.80 -9.08
C GLN A 317 -17.01 10.39 -8.93
N LEU A 318 -16.77 9.15 -8.50
CA LEU A 318 -15.43 8.60 -8.39
C LEU A 318 -14.73 8.59 -9.74
N MET A 319 -15.36 8.06 -10.78
CA MET A 319 -14.77 8.00 -12.12
C MET A 319 -14.52 9.40 -12.71
N ARG A 320 -15.41 10.37 -12.43
CA ARG A 320 -15.20 11.77 -12.83
C ARG A 320 -14.00 12.39 -12.12
N LEU A 321 -13.82 12.11 -10.83
CA LEU A 321 -12.69 12.61 -10.04
C LEU A 321 -11.36 12.10 -10.61
N GLY A 322 -11.25 10.81 -10.90
CA GLY A 322 -10.03 10.22 -11.50
C GLY A 322 -9.72 10.79 -12.88
N TRP A 323 -10.67 10.70 -13.81
CA TRP A 323 -10.42 11.04 -15.23
C TRP A 323 -10.48 12.53 -15.54
N LYS A 324 -11.37 13.31 -14.91
CA LYS A 324 -11.58 14.73 -15.24
C LYS A 324 -10.82 15.69 -14.33
N VAL A 325 -10.40 15.25 -13.15
CA VAL A 325 -9.69 16.12 -12.18
C VAL A 325 -8.27 15.64 -11.96
N PHE A 326 -8.06 14.42 -11.50
CA PHE A 326 -6.72 13.96 -11.09
C PHE A 326 -5.79 13.76 -12.27
N LEU A 327 -6.25 13.14 -13.35
CA LEU A 327 -5.41 12.91 -14.52
C LEU A 327 -4.95 14.23 -15.18
N PRO A 328 -5.82 15.21 -15.49
CA PRO A 328 -5.35 16.48 -16.06
C PRO A 328 -4.47 17.28 -15.09
N LEU A 329 -4.81 17.25 -13.77
CA LEU A 329 -4.05 17.99 -12.78
C LEU A 329 -2.65 17.38 -12.56
N SER A 330 -2.54 16.05 -12.47
CA SER A 330 -1.26 15.37 -12.35
C SER A 330 -0.38 15.59 -13.59
N LEU A 331 -0.95 15.52 -14.80
CA LEU A 331 -0.24 15.80 -16.03
C LEU A 331 0.24 17.25 -16.10
N ALA A 332 -0.61 18.21 -15.73
CA ALA A 332 -0.21 19.63 -15.67
C ALA A 332 0.94 19.85 -14.68
N MET A 333 0.90 19.19 -13.53
CA MET A 333 1.97 19.29 -12.53
C MET A 333 3.30 18.68 -13.00
N VAL A 334 3.30 17.59 -13.78
CA VAL A 334 4.52 17.08 -14.44
C VAL A 334 5.18 18.15 -15.26
N ILE A 335 4.39 18.89 -16.09
CA ILE A 335 4.90 19.96 -16.95
C ILE A 335 5.42 21.14 -16.10
N ILE A 336 4.67 21.55 -15.09
CA ILE A 336 5.06 22.66 -14.19
C ILE A 336 6.35 22.32 -13.46
N VAL A 337 6.47 21.13 -12.87
CA VAL A 337 7.67 20.73 -12.15
C VAL A 337 8.87 20.60 -13.09
N ALA A 338 8.73 19.99 -14.26
CA ALA A 338 9.80 19.93 -15.25
C ALA A 338 10.28 21.33 -15.67
N PHE A 339 9.37 22.28 -15.85
CA PHE A 339 9.70 23.65 -16.18
C PHE A 339 10.41 24.39 -15.03
N THR A 340 9.91 24.23 -13.79
CA THR A 340 10.54 24.82 -12.60
C THR A 340 11.95 24.28 -12.35
N LEU A 341 12.16 22.97 -12.48
CA LEU A 341 13.48 22.36 -12.36
C LEU A 341 14.46 22.91 -13.40
N LYS A 342 14.02 23.07 -14.64
CA LYS A 342 14.85 23.65 -15.70
C LYS A 342 15.19 25.13 -15.47
N LEU A 343 14.26 25.92 -14.92
CA LEU A 343 14.49 27.35 -14.63
C LEU A 343 15.40 27.56 -13.40
N THR A 344 15.25 26.73 -12.37
CA THR A 344 16.01 26.87 -11.13
C THR A 344 17.38 26.20 -11.20
N GLY A 345 17.64 25.37 -12.23
CA GLY A 345 18.87 24.59 -12.31
C GLY A 345 18.95 23.48 -11.25
N TRP A 346 17.81 23.00 -10.77
CA TRP A 346 17.70 22.00 -9.69
C TRP A 346 17.63 20.57 -10.23
N ALA A 347 17.82 20.38 -11.53
CA ALA A 347 17.90 19.08 -12.18
C ALA A 347 19.33 18.51 -12.18
#